data_b8b135f8dafc32d7d4f247d5b2360437
#
_entry.id   b8b135f8dafc32d7d4f247d5b2360437
#
_cell.length_a   1.000
_cell.length_b   1.000
_cell.length_c   1.000
_cell.angle_alpha   90.00
_cell.angle_beta   90.00
_cell.angle_gamma   90.00
#
_symmetry.space_group_name_H-M   'P 1'
#
loop_
_entity.id
_entity.type
_entity.pdbx_description
1 polymer ?
#
loop_
_entity_poly.entity_id
_entity_poly.type
_entity_poly.pdbx_seq_one_letter_code
_entity_poly.pdbx_strand_id
1 'polypeptide(L)'
;SNLANIKADLIKANNSLNVIGTEYWSGVKNNYSYSKKETWVNNVSTVTIPAGTYIFTLKATPCAKGQSYDAFVMGITGINSTRTQNTFYMNFGNGFYPILTSTCIEKVPAGTYGIAFWSSQPRNVNGIELRAIRIK
;
A
#
# COMPACT_ATOMS: atom_id res chain seq x y z
N SER A 1 36.74 20.28 -16.74
CA SER A 1 36.61 21.71 -16.46
C SER A 1 35.50 22.00 -15.46
N ASN A 2 35.55 23.12 -14.81
CA ASN A 2 34.53 23.53 -13.86
C ASN A 2 33.15 23.66 -14.50
N LEU A 3 33.10 24.19 -15.72
CA LEU A 3 31.84 24.34 -16.45
C LEU A 3 31.19 22.97 -16.76
N ALA A 4 31.98 21.99 -17.17
CA ALA A 4 31.46 20.66 -17.44
C ALA A 4 30.95 20.01 -16.16
N ASN A 5 31.62 20.20 -15.02
CA ASN A 5 31.17 19.65 -13.73
C ASN A 5 29.87 20.34 -13.26
N ILE A 6 29.75 21.65 -13.40
CA ILE A 6 28.53 22.38 -13.06
C ILE A 6 27.35 21.89 -13.93
N LYS A 7 27.59 21.73 -15.24
CA LYS A 7 26.57 21.21 -16.15
C LYS A 7 26.10 19.81 -15.76
N ALA A 8 27.03 18.91 -15.41
CA ALA A 8 26.74 17.57 -14.98
C ALA A 8 25.94 17.56 -13.68
N ASP A 9 26.29 18.40 -12.71
CA ASP A 9 25.60 18.55 -11.45
C ASP A 9 24.18 19.08 -11.63
N LEU A 10 23.99 20.04 -12.54
CA LEU A 10 22.68 20.59 -12.85
C LEU A 10 21.76 19.54 -13.50
N ILE A 11 22.29 18.75 -14.43
CA ILE A 11 21.53 17.65 -15.05
C ILE A 11 21.10 16.64 -13.98
N LYS A 12 22.01 16.27 -13.09
CA LYS A 12 21.72 15.36 -11.98
C LYS A 12 20.63 15.91 -11.05
N ALA A 13 20.71 17.19 -10.71
CA ALA A 13 19.71 17.86 -9.87
C ALA A 13 18.34 17.89 -10.55
N ASN A 14 18.29 18.23 -11.84
CA ASN A 14 17.04 18.23 -12.61
C ASN A 14 16.42 16.84 -12.69
N ASN A 15 17.23 15.80 -12.92
CA ASN A 15 16.76 14.43 -12.96
C ASN A 15 16.17 14.01 -11.62
N SER A 16 16.79 14.40 -10.50
CA SER A 16 16.27 14.14 -9.15
C SER A 16 14.93 14.82 -8.91
N LEU A 17 14.77 16.08 -9.34
CA LEU A 17 13.52 16.81 -9.22
C LEU A 17 12.41 16.17 -10.06
N ASN A 18 12.73 15.68 -11.25
CA ASN A 18 11.75 15.09 -12.16
C ASN A 18 11.15 13.79 -11.65
N VAL A 19 11.76 13.13 -10.64
CA VAL A 19 11.20 11.90 -10.05
C VAL A 19 10.33 12.16 -8.83
N ILE A 20 10.40 13.36 -8.24
CA ILE A 20 9.52 13.77 -7.14
C ILE A 20 8.11 13.94 -7.69
N GLY A 21 7.13 13.34 -7.00
CA GLY A 21 5.74 13.35 -7.44
C GLY A 21 5.38 12.20 -8.38
N THR A 22 6.35 11.37 -8.80
CA THR A 22 6.05 10.19 -9.60
C THR A 22 5.13 9.26 -8.81
N GLU A 23 4.03 8.86 -9.43
CA GLU A 23 3.07 7.95 -8.84
C GLU A 23 3.23 6.56 -9.42
N TYR A 24 3.26 5.56 -8.55
CA TYR A 24 3.23 4.13 -8.89
C TYR A 24 1.93 3.56 -8.37
N TRP A 25 1.23 2.84 -9.20
CA TRP A 25 -0.10 2.34 -8.89
C TRP A 25 -0.21 0.86 -9.27
N SER A 26 -0.77 0.08 -8.35
CA SER A 26 -0.95 -1.36 -8.56
C SER A 26 -2.10 -1.73 -9.50
N GLY A 27 -2.94 -0.77 -9.89
CA GLY A 27 -4.26 -1.05 -10.41
C GLY A 27 -5.22 -1.45 -9.30
N VAL A 28 -6.47 -1.69 -9.65
CA VAL A 28 -7.53 -2.11 -8.71
C VAL A 28 -7.81 -3.59 -8.89
N LYS A 29 -7.80 -4.34 -7.79
CA LYS A 29 -8.20 -5.75 -7.76
C LYS A 29 -9.56 -5.87 -7.07
N ASN A 30 -10.51 -6.53 -7.75
CA ASN A 30 -11.84 -6.81 -7.23
C ASN A 30 -12.06 -8.32 -7.09
N ASN A 31 -13.07 -8.68 -6.32
CA ASN A 31 -13.49 -10.07 -6.14
C ASN A 31 -12.37 -10.98 -5.62
N TYR A 32 -11.56 -10.43 -4.73
CA TYR A 32 -10.53 -11.22 -4.05
C TYR A 32 -11.19 -12.04 -2.94
N SER A 33 -11.06 -13.35 -3.02
CA SER A 33 -11.60 -14.25 -1.99
C SER A 33 -10.55 -14.51 -0.92
N TYR A 34 -10.69 -13.87 0.24
CA TYR A 34 -9.93 -14.22 1.42
C TYR A 34 -10.61 -15.44 2.07
N SER A 35 -10.08 -16.62 1.79
CA SER A 35 -10.71 -17.89 2.18
C SER A 35 -10.22 -18.43 3.51
N LYS A 36 -9.16 -17.85 4.05
CA LYS A 36 -8.55 -18.27 5.33
C LYS A 36 -9.13 -17.45 6.48
N LYS A 37 -8.71 -17.76 7.68
CA LYS A 37 -9.10 -17.08 8.91
C LYS A 37 -7.84 -16.82 9.72
N GLU A 38 -7.67 -15.59 10.20
CA GLU A 38 -6.57 -15.21 11.08
C GLU A 38 -5.19 -15.56 10.50
N THR A 39 -5.04 -15.37 9.18
CA THR A 39 -3.82 -15.71 8.47
C THR A 39 -3.44 -14.54 7.54
N TRP A 40 -2.17 -14.13 7.58
CA TRP A 40 -1.68 -13.11 6.66
C TRP A 40 -1.61 -13.64 5.24
N VAL A 41 -2.11 -12.84 4.30
CA VAL A 41 -1.86 -12.99 2.86
C VAL A 41 -1.06 -11.78 2.41
N ASN A 42 -0.05 -12.01 1.57
CA ASN A 42 0.92 -11.00 1.18
C ASN A 42 0.83 -10.71 -0.32
N ASN A 43 1.31 -9.54 -0.72
CA ASN A 43 1.45 -9.15 -2.13
C ASN A 43 0.14 -9.27 -2.93
N VAL A 44 -0.99 -8.90 -2.32
CA VAL A 44 -2.30 -8.98 -2.98
C VAL A 44 -2.38 -8.01 -4.16
N SER A 45 -1.82 -6.83 -4.01
CA SER A 45 -1.63 -5.84 -5.10
C SER A 45 -0.28 -5.20 -4.90
N THR A 46 0.51 -5.07 -5.96
CA THR A 46 1.92 -4.70 -5.84
C THR A 46 2.32 -3.52 -6.72
N VAL A 47 3.35 -2.82 -6.26
CA VAL A 47 4.09 -1.83 -7.05
C VAL A 47 5.58 -2.17 -7.00
N THR A 48 6.30 -1.93 -8.09
CA THR A 48 7.76 -2.05 -8.15
C THR A 48 8.32 -0.65 -8.29
N ILE A 49 9.13 -0.23 -7.32
CA ILE A 49 9.56 1.16 -7.17
C ILE A 49 11.07 1.27 -6.96
N PRO A 50 11.70 2.36 -7.44
CA PRO A 50 13.09 2.68 -7.11
C PRO A 50 13.25 3.02 -5.62
N ALA A 51 14.49 2.99 -5.13
CA ALA A 51 14.79 3.45 -3.78
C ALA A 51 14.39 4.92 -3.62
N GLY A 52 13.78 5.26 -2.49
CA GLY A 52 13.35 6.62 -2.20
C GLY A 52 12.41 6.68 -1.01
N THR A 53 11.88 7.88 -0.77
CA THR A 53 10.86 8.12 0.25
C THR A 53 9.51 8.32 -0.43
N TYR A 54 8.51 7.61 0.06
CA TYR A 54 7.18 7.56 -0.57
C TYR A 54 6.07 7.79 0.44
N ILE A 55 4.99 8.42 -0.04
CA ILE A 55 3.70 8.32 0.61
C ILE A 55 3.01 7.10 0.00
N PHE A 56 2.72 6.10 0.85
CA PHE A 56 1.95 4.92 0.46
C PHE A 56 0.50 5.09 0.89
N THR A 57 -0.42 4.83 -0.01
CA THR A 57 -1.84 4.78 0.29
C THR A 57 -2.36 3.38 -0.03
N LEU A 58 -2.96 2.76 0.97
CA LEU A 58 -3.56 1.43 0.88
C LEU A 58 -5.07 1.58 0.92
N LYS A 59 -5.77 0.87 0.06
CA LYS A 59 -7.23 0.88 0.02
C LYS A 59 -7.78 -0.52 -0.18
N ALA A 60 -8.84 -0.83 0.54
CA ALA A 60 -9.61 -2.06 0.35
C ALA A 60 -11.04 -1.86 0.82
N THR A 61 -11.96 -2.60 0.23
CA THR A 61 -13.38 -2.63 0.62
C THR A 61 -13.79 -4.07 0.94
N PRO A 62 -13.46 -4.53 2.16
CA PRO A 62 -13.81 -5.88 2.57
C PRO A 62 -15.28 -5.98 2.97
N CYS A 63 -15.86 -7.16 2.76
CA CYS A 63 -17.25 -7.45 3.13
C CYS A 63 -17.37 -7.65 4.64
N ALA A 64 -18.15 -6.84 5.31
CA ALA A 64 -18.46 -7.01 6.74
C ALA A 64 -19.31 -8.27 6.96
N LYS A 65 -19.05 -8.97 8.06
CA LYS A 65 -19.68 -10.28 8.35
C LYS A 65 -20.76 -10.21 9.44
N GLY A 66 -21.04 -9.02 9.99
CA GLY A 66 -22.11 -8.83 10.98
C GLY A 66 -21.85 -9.52 12.32
N GLN A 67 -20.59 -9.69 12.70
CA GLN A 67 -20.20 -10.34 13.95
C GLN A 67 -19.77 -9.33 15.00
N SER A 68 -19.83 -9.72 16.28
CA SER A 68 -19.41 -8.87 17.40
C SER A 68 -17.92 -8.55 17.36
N TYR A 69 -17.10 -9.47 16.88
CA TYR A 69 -15.68 -9.23 16.58
C TYR A 69 -15.46 -9.46 15.09
N ASP A 70 -15.24 -8.37 14.38
CA ASP A 70 -14.96 -8.42 12.95
C ASP A 70 -13.80 -7.45 12.68
N ALA A 71 -12.60 -7.99 12.51
CA ALA A 71 -11.38 -7.22 12.33
C ALA A 71 -10.72 -7.49 10.99
N PHE A 72 -10.21 -6.45 10.39
CA PHE A 72 -9.46 -6.48 9.14
C PHE A 72 -8.21 -5.62 9.29
N VAL A 73 -7.06 -6.17 8.96
CA VAL A 73 -5.77 -5.49 9.10
C VAL A 73 -5.15 -5.33 7.72
N MET A 74 -4.71 -4.13 7.40
CA MET A 74 -3.92 -3.85 6.21
C MET A 74 -2.51 -3.44 6.60
N GLY A 75 -1.55 -3.86 5.81
CA GLY A 75 -0.15 -3.45 5.93
C GLY A 75 0.55 -3.56 4.58
N ILE A 76 1.85 -3.32 4.57
CA ILE A 76 2.67 -3.41 3.36
C ILE A 76 3.67 -4.54 3.53
N THR A 77 3.65 -5.49 2.60
CA THR A 77 4.63 -6.57 2.54
C THR A 77 6.03 -5.98 2.30
N GLY A 78 7.00 -6.42 3.09
CA GLY A 78 8.40 -6.01 2.93
C GLY A 78 8.80 -4.76 3.72
N ILE A 79 7.86 -4.08 4.38
CA ILE A 79 8.14 -2.96 5.27
C ILE A 79 7.78 -3.35 6.70
N ASN A 80 8.49 -2.75 7.68
CA ASN A 80 8.24 -3.03 9.09
C ASN A 80 6.75 -2.95 9.41
N SER A 81 6.19 -4.07 9.84
CA SER A 81 4.76 -4.24 10.07
C SER A 81 4.20 -3.28 11.12
N THR A 82 4.96 -2.97 12.17
CA THR A 82 4.48 -2.08 13.24
C THR A 82 4.26 -0.65 12.76
N ARG A 83 4.88 -0.24 11.65
CA ARG A 83 4.78 1.11 11.10
C ARG A 83 3.71 1.23 10.02
N THR A 84 3.39 0.13 9.33
CA THR A 84 2.50 0.16 8.17
C THR A 84 1.17 -0.53 8.39
N GLN A 85 1.03 -1.31 9.47
CA GLN A 85 -0.20 -2.02 9.76
C GLN A 85 -1.22 -1.15 10.48
N ASN A 86 -2.48 -1.22 10.03
CA ASN A 86 -3.62 -0.62 10.72
C ASN A 86 -4.73 -1.66 10.83
N THR A 87 -5.33 -1.72 12.02
CA THR A 87 -6.46 -2.59 12.31
C THR A 87 -7.76 -1.80 12.20
N PHE A 88 -8.71 -2.35 11.46
CA PHE A 88 -10.04 -1.81 11.31
C PHE A 88 -11.04 -2.77 11.94
N TYR A 89 -11.83 -2.26 12.88
CA TYR A 89 -12.94 -3.01 13.47
C TYR A 89 -14.20 -2.71 12.68
N MET A 90 -14.78 -3.75 12.11
CA MET A 90 -15.84 -3.63 11.12
C MET A 90 -17.21 -3.93 11.74
N ASN A 91 -17.66 -3.07 12.65
CA ASN A 91 -18.96 -3.20 13.31
C ASN A 91 -20.11 -2.73 12.41
N PHE A 92 -20.15 -3.25 11.21
CA PHE A 92 -21.18 -2.98 10.20
C PHE A 92 -22.11 -4.19 10.08
N GLY A 93 -23.28 -3.97 9.52
CA GLY A 93 -24.19 -5.07 9.20
C GLY A 93 -23.57 -6.04 8.18
N ASN A 94 -23.96 -7.31 8.25
CA ASN A 94 -23.51 -8.33 7.32
C ASN A 94 -23.76 -7.92 5.87
N GLY A 95 -22.75 -8.05 5.02
CA GLY A 95 -22.83 -7.75 3.59
C GLY A 95 -22.48 -6.31 3.21
N PHE A 96 -22.24 -5.42 4.16
CA PHE A 96 -21.73 -4.08 3.84
C PHE A 96 -20.25 -4.14 3.48
N TYR A 97 -19.84 -3.27 2.55
CA TYR A 97 -18.47 -3.11 2.09
C TYR A 97 -17.94 -1.74 2.50
N PRO A 98 -17.40 -1.58 3.71
CA PRO A 98 -16.80 -0.30 4.10
C PRO A 98 -15.56 -0.01 3.29
N ILE A 99 -15.32 1.25 2.96
CA ILE A 99 -14.09 1.68 2.30
C ILE A 99 -13.05 1.96 3.37
N LEU A 100 -12.00 1.15 3.38
CA LEU A 100 -10.89 1.29 4.32
C LEU A 100 -9.69 1.88 3.59
N THR A 101 -9.09 2.91 4.18
CA THR A 101 -7.88 3.54 3.66
C THR A 101 -6.85 3.68 4.77
N SER A 102 -5.58 3.57 4.40
CA SER A 102 -4.46 3.75 5.29
C SER A 102 -3.33 4.44 4.55
N THR A 103 -2.63 5.34 5.22
CA THR A 103 -1.52 6.09 4.63
C THR A 103 -0.32 6.03 5.56
N CYS A 104 0.86 5.82 4.98
CA CYS A 104 2.13 5.92 5.71
C CYS A 104 3.20 6.54 4.82
N ILE A 105 4.25 7.06 5.45
CA ILE A 105 5.42 7.59 4.77
C ILE A 105 6.61 6.74 5.18
N GLU A 106 7.31 6.17 4.18
CA GLU A 106 8.45 5.31 4.41
C GLU A 106 9.55 5.55 3.40
N LYS A 107 10.79 5.54 3.89
CA LYS A 107 11.99 5.45 3.06
C LYS A 107 12.29 3.98 2.82
N VAL A 108 12.34 3.58 1.56
CA VAL A 108 12.48 2.17 1.19
C VAL A 108 13.58 1.97 0.14
N PRO A 109 14.27 0.82 0.16
CA PRO A 109 15.12 0.43 -0.95
C PRO A 109 14.29 0.09 -2.19
N ALA A 110 14.94 0.04 -3.35
CA ALA A 110 14.31 -0.43 -4.57
C ALA A 110 13.76 -1.85 -4.37
N GLY A 111 12.54 -2.09 -4.84
CA GLY A 111 11.92 -3.40 -4.70
C GLY A 111 10.45 -3.41 -5.05
N THR A 112 9.82 -4.56 -4.83
CA THR A 112 8.39 -4.77 -5.00
C THR A 112 7.71 -4.78 -3.63
N TYR A 113 6.68 -3.95 -3.50
CA TYR A 113 5.92 -3.80 -2.27
C TYR A 113 4.45 -4.06 -2.57
N GLY A 114 3.76 -4.71 -1.66
CA GLY A 114 2.38 -5.11 -1.88
C GLY A 114 1.51 -4.93 -0.64
N ILE A 115 0.20 -4.91 -0.85
CA ILE A 115 -0.75 -4.93 0.25
C ILE A 115 -0.77 -6.31 0.87
N ALA A 116 -0.68 -6.35 2.19
CA ALA A 116 -0.86 -7.54 3.00
C ALA A 116 -2.16 -7.41 3.81
N PHE A 117 -2.91 -8.49 3.93
CA PHE A 117 -4.15 -8.56 4.72
C PHE A 117 -4.07 -9.63 5.79
N TRP A 118 -4.69 -9.32 6.90
CA TRP A 118 -5.12 -10.29 7.92
C TRP A 118 -6.59 -10.03 8.21
N SER A 119 -7.37 -11.07 8.32
CA SER A 119 -8.80 -10.95 8.60
C SER A 119 -9.24 -11.96 9.63
N SER A 120 -10.09 -11.55 10.55
CA SER A 120 -10.68 -12.44 11.56
C SER A 120 -11.66 -13.45 10.97
N GLN A 121 -12.18 -13.17 9.77
CA GLN A 121 -13.18 -14.01 9.10
C GLN A 121 -12.84 -14.15 7.61
N PRO A 122 -13.21 -15.30 6.98
CA PRO A 122 -13.21 -15.37 5.52
C PRO A 122 -14.18 -14.33 4.95
N ARG A 123 -13.79 -13.70 3.85
CA ARG A 123 -14.62 -12.67 3.21
C ARG A 123 -14.18 -12.38 1.79
N ASN A 124 -15.07 -11.78 1.02
CA ASN A 124 -14.71 -11.19 -0.24
C ASN A 124 -14.17 -9.78 -0.01
N VAL A 125 -13.17 -9.38 -0.78
CA VAL A 125 -12.55 -8.04 -0.70
C VAL A 125 -12.53 -7.44 -2.10
N ASN A 126 -13.07 -6.23 -2.22
CA ASN A 126 -13.06 -5.45 -3.45
C ASN A 126 -12.16 -4.23 -3.30
N GLY A 127 -11.95 -3.52 -4.41
CA GLY A 127 -11.32 -2.22 -4.42
C GLY A 127 -9.90 -2.19 -3.83
N ILE A 128 -9.14 -3.27 -4.00
CA ILE A 128 -7.79 -3.39 -3.44
C ILE A 128 -6.81 -2.63 -4.33
N GLU A 129 -6.18 -1.61 -3.78
CA GLU A 129 -5.15 -0.88 -4.52
C GLU A 129 -4.06 -0.33 -3.59
N LEU A 130 -2.85 -0.27 -4.13
CA LEU A 130 -1.70 0.36 -3.51
C LEU A 130 -1.21 1.48 -4.42
N ARG A 131 -0.99 2.65 -3.83
CA ARG A 131 -0.36 3.79 -4.50
C ARG A 131 0.88 4.20 -3.75
N ALA A 132 1.92 4.58 -4.47
CA ALA A 132 3.15 5.10 -3.90
C ALA A 132 3.51 6.38 -4.65
N ILE A 133 3.57 7.51 -3.95
CA ILE A 133 3.97 8.79 -4.52
C ILE A 133 5.33 9.15 -3.96
N ARG A 134 6.31 9.33 -4.84
CA ARG A 134 7.67 9.67 -4.43
C ARG A 134 7.75 11.11 -3.97
N ILE A 135 8.30 11.34 -2.77
CA ILE A 135 8.50 12.67 -2.19
C ILE A 135 9.96 13.00 -1.95
N LYS A 136 10.83 12.00 -2.08
CA LYS A 136 12.26 12.25 -1.87
C LYS A 136 13.16 11.19 -2.47
#